data_6851df97747e76b82bbe18e54be8ff77
#
_entry.id   6851df97747e76b82bbe18e54be8ff77
#
_cell.length_a   1.000
_cell.length_b   1.000
_cell.length_c   1.000
_cell.angle_alpha   90.00
_cell.angle_beta   90.00
_cell.angle_gamma   90.00
#
_symmetry.space_group_name_H-M   'P 1'
#
loop_
_entity.id
_entity.type
_entity.pdbx_description
1 polymer ?
#
loop_
_entity_poly.entity_id
_entity_poly.type
_entity_poly.pdbx_seq_one_letter_code
_entity_poly.pdbx_strand_id
1 'polypeptide(L)'
;MLKKYLITFCLISLFSINSNAAGTGDAGTTKSDYDKAVTIIKSAKKYEKKGKTEKANKRYEKAQKLLIKSNKKKPLQADTLNYLGFTTRKLGDFENGEKYYLWGLEIEPKHIGINEYLGELYVVTNRIDLAKERLKVLENCNCEEYDELKEIINGNKKSKY
;
A
#
# COMPACT_ATOMS: atom_id res chain seq x y z
N MET A 1 -2.97 56.26 -60.86
CA MET A 1 -3.90 55.18 -60.51
C MET A 1 -3.87 55.00 -58.99
N LEU A 2 -4.78 55.63 -58.27
CA LEU A 2 -4.87 55.59 -56.82
C LEU A 2 -5.74 54.41 -56.40
N LYS A 3 -5.16 53.44 -55.69
CA LYS A 3 -5.98 52.38 -55.02
C LYS A 3 -6.36 52.87 -53.63
N LYS A 4 -7.68 53.01 -53.43
CA LYS A 4 -8.30 53.35 -52.15
C LYS A 4 -8.28 52.11 -51.23
N TYR A 5 -7.66 52.25 -50.07
CA TYR A 5 -7.74 51.25 -49.00
C TYR A 5 -9.01 51.53 -48.14
N LEU A 6 -9.94 50.60 -48.16
CA LEU A 6 -11.10 50.60 -47.25
C LEU A 6 -10.61 50.06 -45.88
N ILE A 7 -10.68 50.88 -44.86
CA ILE A 7 -10.41 50.50 -43.49
C ILE A 7 -11.73 50.01 -42.90
N THR A 8 -11.85 48.70 -42.71
CA THR A 8 -12.99 48.10 -42.03
C THR A 8 -12.75 48.20 -40.52
N PHE A 9 -13.58 48.99 -39.85
CA PHE A 9 -13.55 49.17 -38.38
C PHE A 9 -14.25 47.98 -37.73
N CYS A 10 -13.47 47.08 -37.13
CA CYS A 10 -14.01 45.90 -36.42
C CYS A 10 -14.33 46.34 -34.99
N LEU A 11 -15.63 46.46 -34.67
CA LEU A 11 -16.11 46.69 -33.31
C LEU A 11 -15.87 45.43 -32.46
N ILE A 12 -14.90 45.52 -31.56
CA ILE A 12 -14.66 44.46 -30.54
C ILE A 12 -15.67 44.72 -29.41
N SER A 13 -16.72 43.94 -29.35
CA SER A 13 -17.63 43.87 -28.21
C SER A 13 -16.94 43.19 -27.04
N LEU A 14 -16.65 43.93 -25.98
CA LEU A 14 -16.17 43.41 -24.71
C LEU A 14 -17.29 42.62 -24.02
N PHE A 15 -17.21 41.30 -24.13
CA PHE A 15 -18.00 40.40 -23.30
C PHE A 15 -17.35 40.33 -21.91
N SER A 16 -17.94 41.02 -20.94
CA SER A 16 -17.59 40.87 -19.52
C SER A 16 -18.05 39.50 -19.04
N ILE A 17 -17.14 38.56 -18.91
CA ILE A 17 -17.42 37.28 -18.26
C ILE A 17 -17.40 37.54 -16.76
N ASN A 18 -18.56 37.63 -16.14
CA ASN A 18 -18.70 37.53 -14.70
C ASN A 18 -18.34 36.09 -14.28
N SER A 19 -17.11 35.86 -13.91
CA SER A 19 -16.71 34.64 -13.18
C SER A 19 -17.25 34.72 -11.76
N ASN A 20 -18.42 34.16 -11.53
CA ASN A 20 -18.83 33.77 -10.20
C ASN A 20 -17.80 32.74 -9.69
N ALA A 21 -16.92 33.19 -8.83
CA ALA A 21 -16.11 32.28 -8.01
C ALA A 21 -17.06 31.51 -7.07
N ALA A 22 -17.58 30.40 -7.57
CA ALA A 22 -18.26 29.42 -6.75
C ALA A 22 -17.25 28.88 -5.75
N GLY A 23 -17.61 28.91 -4.47
CA GLY A 23 -16.81 28.64 -3.32
C GLY A 23 -15.92 27.45 -3.47
N THR A 24 -14.72 27.59 -2.96
CA THR A 24 -13.82 26.48 -2.62
C THR A 24 -14.50 25.60 -1.58
N GLY A 25 -15.38 24.70 -2.04
CA GLY A 25 -15.77 23.57 -1.24
C GLY A 25 -14.48 22.81 -0.94
N ASP A 26 -14.10 22.76 0.31
CA ASP A 26 -13.11 21.83 0.83
C ASP A 26 -13.52 20.42 0.43
N ALA A 27 -13.03 19.98 -0.71
CA ALA A 27 -13.15 18.61 -1.16
C ALA A 27 -12.23 17.80 -0.25
N GLY A 28 -12.71 17.54 0.98
CA GLY A 28 -12.07 16.64 1.90
C GLY A 28 -11.71 15.38 1.14
N THR A 29 -10.42 15.19 0.86
CA THR A 29 -9.90 14.09 0.08
C THR A 29 -10.32 12.80 0.79
N THR A 30 -11.38 12.16 0.28
CA THR A 30 -11.87 10.91 0.86
C THR A 30 -10.75 9.88 0.74
N LYS A 31 -10.22 9.45 1.91
CA LYS A 31 -9.16 8.44 1.97
C LYS A 31 -9.48 7.28 1.04
N SER A 32 -8.50 6.83 0.27
CA SER A 32 -8.63 5.67 -0.60
C SER A 32 -8.98 4.40 0.19
N ASP A 33 -9.47 3.36 -0.48
CA ASP A 33 -9.72 2.06 0.16
C ASP A 33 -8.42 1.48 0.75
N TYR A 34 -7.28 1.71 0.09
CA TYR A 34 -5.95 1.36 0.58
C TYR A 34 -5.61 2.09 1.90
N ASP A 35 -5.71 3.42 1.94
CA ASP A 35 -5.38 4.21 3.14
C ASP A 35 -6.26 3.85 4.34
N LYS A 36 -7.56 3.59 4.08
CA LYS A 36 -8.49 3.09 5.10
C LYS A 36 -8.03 1.73 5.63
N ALA A 37 -7.62 0.82 4.75
CA ALA A 37 -7.12 -0.50 5.13
C ALA A 37 -5.87 -0.39 5.99
N VAL A 38 -4.87 0.40 5.58
CA VAL A 38 -3.63 0.63 6.34
C VAL A 38 -3.94 1.19 7.74
N THR A 39 -4.87 2.13 7.83
CA THR A 39 -5.31 2.68 9.13
C THR A 39 -5.92 1.60 10.03
N ILE A 40 -6.74 0.70 9.46
CA ILE A 40 -7.36 -0.40 10.19
C ILE A 40 -6.32 -1.43 10.62
N ILE A 41 -5.32 -1.75 9.78
CA ILE A 41 -4.21 -2.65 10.12
C ILE A 41 -3.41 -2.11 11.31
N LYS A 42 -3.07 -0.81 11.30
CA LYS A 42 -2.41 -0.17 12.45
C LYS A 42 -3.20 -0.35 13.75
N SER A 43 -4.52 -0.23 13.67
CA SER A 43 -5.41 -0.48 14.81
C SER A 43 -5.46 -1.96 15.21
N ALA A 44 -5.47 -2.90 14.24
CA ALA A 44 -5.44 -4.34 14.50
C ALA A 44 -4.16 -4.73 15.27
N LYS A 45 -2.99 -4.28 14.80
CA LYS A 45 -1.69 -4.49 15.50
C LYS A 45 -1.70 -3.98 16.95
N LYS A 46 -2.41 -2.86 17.24
CA LYS A 46 -2.55 -2.37 18.64
C LYS A 46 -3.42 -3.30 19.51
N TYR A 47 -4.47 -3.91 18.95
CA TYR A 47 -5.28 -4.89 19.68
C TYR A 47 -4.52 -6.19 19.92
N GLU A 48 -3.77 -6.63 18.95
CA GLU A 48 -2.91 -7.82 19.05
C GLU A 48 -1.86 -7.67 20.16
N LYS A 49 -1.13 -6.55 20.19
CA LYS A 49 -0.18 -6.24 21.27
C LYS A 49 -0.80 -6.24 22.67
N LYS A 50 -2.12 -6.05 22.77
CA LYS A 50 -2.90 -6.11 24.02
C LYS A 50 -3.51 -7.48 24.28
N GLY A 51 -3.15 -8.53 23.52
CA GLY A 51 -3.72 -9.87 23.62
C GLY A 51 -5.19 -9.99 23.21
N LYS A 52 -5.74 -8.96 22.53
CA LYS A 52 -7.15 -8.94 22.11
C LYS A 52 -7.29 -9.51 20.67
N THR A 53 -6.91 -10.79 20.51
CA THR A 53 -6.79 -11.47 19.22
C THR A 53 -8.07 -11.43 18.39
N GLU A 54 -9.23 -11.72 19.00
CA GLU A 54 -10.52 -11.68 18.26
C GLU A 54 -10.81 -10.29 17.68
N LYS A 55 -10.54 -9.22 18.47
CA LYS A 55 -10.71 -7.85 17.98
C LYS A 55 -9.70 -7.49 16.89
N ALA A 56 -8.49 -8.01 16.97
CA ALA A 56 -7.49 -7.85 15.92
C ALA A 56 -7.93 -8.54 14.62
N ASN A 57 -8.36 -9.81 14.69
CA ASN A 57 -8.80 -10.57 13.54
C ASN A 57 -9.98 -9.91 12.80
N LYS A 58 -11.01 -9.48 13.52
CA LYS A 58 -12.14 -8.73 12.91
C LYS A 58 -11.66 -7.47 12.15
N ARG A 59 -10.58 -6.84 12.59
CA ARG A 59 -10.00 -5.68 11.89
C ARG A 59 -9.17 -6.10 10.69
N TYR A 60 -8.40 -7.19 10.80
CA TYR A 60 -7.67 -7.74 9.66
C TYR A 60 -8.62 -8.16 8.53
N GLU A 61 -9.73 -8.83 8.84
CA GLU A 61 -10.78 -9.15 7.86
C GLU A 61 -11.34 -7.89 7.17
N LYS A 62 -11.65 -6.85 7.96
CA LYS A 62 -12.17 -5.60 7.41
C LYS A 62 -11.15 -4.93 6.50
N ALA A 63 -9.87 -4.90 6.90
CA ALA A 63 -8.80 -4.35 6.10
C ALA A 63 -8.59 -5.14 4.80
N GLN A 64 -8.59 -6.47 4.86
CA GLN A 64 -8.46 -7.35 3.71
C GLN A 64 -9.55 -7.08 2.65
N LYS A 65 -10.83 -6.92 3.08
CA LYS A 65 -11.93 -6.57 2.16
C LYS A 65 -11.67 -5.25 1.43
N LEU A 66 -11.13 -4.25 2.11
CA LEU A 66 -10.78 -2.97 1.50
C LEU A 66 -9.59 -3.09 0.54
N LEU A 67 -8.58 -3.89 0.90
CA LEU A 67 -7.42 -4.16 0.04
C LEU A 67 -7.82 -4.90 -1.23
N ILE A 68 -8.70 -5.90 -1.15
CA ILE A 68 -9.28 -6.58 -2.31
C ILE A 68 -9.99 -5.58 -3.22
N LYS A 69 -10.77 -4.67 -2.65
CA LYS A 69 -11.46 -3.62 -3.42
C LYS A 69 -10.46 -2.64 -4.04
N SER A 70 -9.40 -2.27 -3.31
CA SER A 70 -8.31 -1.43 -3.83
C SER A 70 -7.61 -2.11 -5.00
N ASN A 71 -7.25 -3.39 -4.86
CA ASN A 71 -6.57 -4.17 -5.90
C ASN A 71 -7.43 -4.36 -7.16
N LYS A 72 -8.76 -4.48 -7.02
CA LYS A 72 -9.67 -4.51 -8.17
C LYS A 72 -9.69 -3.19 -8.94
N LYS A 73 -9.59 -2.06 -8.25
CA LYS A 73 -9.57 -0.72 -8.86
C LYS A 73 -8.23 -0.36 -9.50
N LYS A 74 -7.15 -0.73 -8.83
CA LYS A 74 -5.77 -0.51 -9.24
C LYS A 74 -4.99 -1.79 -9.00
N PRO A 75 -4.99 -2.71 -9.98
CA PRO A 75 -4.28 -3.97 -9.84
C PRO A 75 -2.76 -3.77 -9.86
N LEU A 76 -2.04 -4.80 -9.44
CA LEU A 76 -0.59 -4.87 -9.52
C LEU A 76 0.15 -3.72 -8.81
N GLN A 77 -0.33 -3.33 -7.63
CA GLN A 77 0.38 -2.42 -6.74
C GLN A 77 1.10 -3.25 -5.67
N ALA A 78 2.43 -3.24 -5.64
CA ALA A 78 3.23 -4.03 -4.70
C ALA A 78 2.84 -3.77 -3.24
N ASP A 79 2.62 -2.51 -2.84
CA ASP A 79 2.12 -2.15 -1.52
C ASP A 79 0.78 -2.79 -1.16
N THR A 80 -0.16 -2.83 -2.12
CA THR A 80 -1.47 -3.45 -1.90
C THR A 80 -1.33 -4.96 -1.73
N LEU A 81 -0.49 -5.60 -2.54
CA LEU A 81 -0.18 -7.02 -2.44
C LEU A 81 0.55 -7.36 -1.14
N ASN A 82 1.47 -6.50 -0.69
CA ASN A 82 2.12 -6.61 0.61
C ASN A 82 1.09 -6.70 1.75
N TYR A 83 0.15 -5.77 1.81
CA TYR A 83 -0.86 -5.79 2.87
C TYR A 83 -1.93 -6.88 2.68
N LEU A 84 -2.22 -7.32 1.46
CA LEU A 84 -3.03 -8.52 1.21
C LEU A 84 -2.32 -9.76 1.76
N GLY A 85 -1.05 -9.96 1.46
CA GLY A 85 -0.24 -11.04 2.01
C GLY A 85 -0.23 -10.99 3.54
N PHE A 86 0.03 -9.82 4.11
CA PHE A 86 0.05 -9.60 5.55
C PHE A 86 -1.29 -9.96 6.22
N THR A 87 -2.39 -9.41 5.74
CA THR A 87 -3.71 -9.66 6.36
C THR A 87 -4.17 -11.10 6.20
N THR A 88 -3.91 -11.72 5.05
CA THR A 88 -4.23 -13.12 4.75
C THR A 88 -3.47 -14.06 5.69
N ARG A 89 -2.17 -13.84 5.86
CA ARG A 89 -1.33 -14.60 6.80
C ARG A 89 -1.79 -14.40 8.26
N LYS A 90 -2.12 -13.17 8.67
CA LYS A 90 -2.61 -12.88 10.03
C LYS A 90 -3.94 -13.58 10.33
N LEU A 91 -4.70 -13.94 9.33
CA LEU A 91 -5.95 -14.71 9.44
C LEU A 91 -5.70 -16.24 9.35
N GLY A 92 -4.43 -16.68 9.28
CA GLY A 92 -4.03 -18.09 9.32
C GLY A 92 -3.83 -18.74 7.94
N ASP A 93 -4.09 -18.03 6.86
CA ASP A 93 -3.92 -18.55 5.50
C ASP A 93 -2.51 -18.22 4.97
N PHE A 94 -1.53 -19.03 5.36
CA PHE A 94 -0.13 -18.83 4.98
C PHE A 94 0.10 -19.04 3.49
N GLU A 95 -0.58 -20.01 2.88
CA GLU A 95 -0.40 -20.33 1.47
C GLU A 95 -0.81 -19.17 0.54
N ASN A 96 -2.02 -18.64 0.73
CA ASN A 96 -2.45 -17.50 -0.08
C ASN A 96 -1.73 -16.20 0.33
N GLY A 97 -1.32 -16.07 1.59
CA GLY A 97 -0.46 -14.98 2.04
C GLY A 97 0.87 -14.94 1.26
N GLU A 98 1.51 -16.09 1.10
CA GLU A 98 2.73 -16.25 0.30
C GLU A 98 2.51 -15.88 -1.16
N LYS A 99 1.43 -16.35 -1.79
CA LYS A 99 1.11 -16.02 -3.19
C LYS A 99 1.02 -14.51 -3.42
N TYR A 100 0.36 -13.77 -2.51
CA TYR A 100 0.30 -12.32 -2.61
C TYR A 100 1.68 -11.67 -2.54
N TYR A 101 2.55 -12.13 -1.64
CA TYR A 101 3.92 -11.62 -1.56
C TYR A 101 4.72 -11.91 -2.82
N LEU A 102 4.64 -13.13 -3.35
CA LEU A 102 5.33 -13.49 -4.57
C LEU A 102 4.89 -12.64 -5.76
N TRP A 103 3.58 -12.43 -5.92
CA TRP A 103 3.08 -11.50 -6.96
C TRP A 103 3.59 -10.06 -6.76
N GLY A 104 3.69 -9.61 -5.53
CA GLY A 104 4.28 -8.31 -5.24
C GLY A 104 5.76 -8.23 -5.63
N LEU A 105 6.52 -9.30 -5.42
CA LEU A 105 7.93 -9.37 -5.81
C LEU A 105 8.15 -9.53 -7.32
N GLU A 106 7.19 -10.06 -8.06
CA GLU A 106 7.22 -10.03 -9.54
C GLU A 106 7.16 -8.58 -10.06
N ILE A 107 6.48 -7.69 -9.35
CA ILE A 107 6.35 -6.27 -9.71
C ILE A 107 7.54 -5.47 -9.18
N GLU A 108 7.87 -5.66 -7.91
CA GLU A 108 8.92 -4.93 -7.21
C GLU A 108 9.81 -5.89 -6.41
N PRO A 109 10.83 -6.50 -7.07
CA PRO A 109 11.68 -7.54 -6.43
C PRO A 109 12.39 -7.10 -5.15
N LYS A 110 12.65 -5.80 -5.01
CA LYS A 110 13.32 -5.19 -3.85
C LYS A 110 12.37 -4.52 -2.86
N HIS A 111 11.07 -4.75 -2.95
CA HIS A 111 10.10 -4.16 -2.03
C HIS A 111 10.41 -4.56 -0.58
N ILE A 112 10.77 -3.60 0.26
CA ILE A 112 11.31 -3.82 1.62
C ILE A 112 10.31 -4.62 2.46
N GLY A 113 9.08 -4.13 2.63
CA GLY A 113 8.10 -4.79 3.48
C GLY A 113 7.67 -6.17 3.00
N ILE A 114 7.69 -6.45 1.68
CA ILE A 114 7.39 -7.80 1.18
C ILE A 114 8.52 -8.75 1.51
N ASN A 115 9.79 -8.36 1.30
CA ASN A 115 10.92 -9.21 1.61
C ASN A 115 11.00 -9.50 3.12
N GLU A 116 10.72 -8.53 4.00
CA GLU A 116 10.60 -8.75 5.44
C GLU A 116 9.50 -9.77 5.75
N TYR A 117 8.26 -9.50 5.35
CA TYR A 117 7.11 -10.31 5.75
C TYR A 117 7.10 -11.70 5.14
N LEU A 118 7.60 -11.85 3.91
CA LEU A 118 7.79 -13.16 3.30
C LEU A 118 8.91 -13.93 4.00
N GLY A 119 10.00 -13.27 4.37
CA GLY A 119 11.07 -13.84 5.18
C GLY A 119 10.56 -14.36 6.52
N GLU A 120 9.77 -13.57 7.25
CA GLU A 120 9.13 -14.01 8.49
C GLU A 120 8.19 -15.21 8.27
N LEU A 121 7.42 -15.22 7.16
CA LEU A 121 6.54 -16.32 6.81
C LEU A 121 7.38 -17.62 6.60
N TYR A 122 8.52 -17.50 5.94
CA TYR A 122 9.41 -18.63 5.75
C TYR A 122 10.00 -19.15 7.06
N VAL A 123 10.32 -18.28 8.01
CA VAL A 123 10.76 -18.72 9.36
C VAL A 123 9.66 -19.51 10.06
N VAL A 124 8.43 -19.00 10.13
CA VAL A 124 7.33 -19.69 10.84
C VAL A 124 6.87 -20.96 10.15
N THR A 125 7.19 -21.15 8.88
CA THR A 125 6.95 -22.38 8.11
C THR A 125 8.18 -23.27 8.00
N ASN A 126 9.23 -23.01 8.81
CA ASN A 126 10.49 -23.78 8.87
C ASN A 126 11.27 -23.84 7.54
N ARG A 127 11.19 -22.79 6.73
CA ARG A 127 11.90 -22.64 5.45
C ARG A 127 13.02 -21.60 5.58
N ILE A 128 13.96 -21.88 6.49
CA ILE A 128 14.98 -20.91 6.94
C ILE A 128 15.88 -20.42 5.79
N ASP A 129 16.23 -21.29 4.85
CA ASP A 129 17.10 -20.88 3.72
C ASP A 129 16.42 -19.86 2.82
N LEU A 130 15.10 -20.00 2.55
CA LEU A 130 14.33 -18.99 1.82
C LEU A 130 14.24 -17.69 2.61
N ALA A 131 14.13 -17.74 3.93
CA ALA A 131 14.16 -16.53 4.77
C ALA A 131 15.49 -15.78 4.64
N LYS A 132 16.63 -16.51 4.62
CA LYS A 132 17.97 -15.92 4.41
C LYS A 132 18.11 -15.28 3.03
N GLU A 133 17.51 -15.87 2.00
CA GLU A 133 17.46 -15.23 0.66
C GLU A 133 16.72 -13.88 0.71
N ARG A 134 15.61 -13.81 1.44
CA ARG A 134 14.89 -12.53 1.61
C ARG A 134 15.72 -11.51 2.39
N LEU A 135 16.40 -11.96 3.45
CA LEU A 135 17.30 -11.12 4.23
C LEU A 135 18.43 -10.53 3.36
N LYS A 136 19.02 -11.35 2.48
CA LYS A 136 20.06 -10.90 1.55
C LYS A 136 19.58 -9.77 0.61
N VAL A 137 18.33 -9.80 0.19
CA VAL A 137 17.75 -8.71 -0.63
C VAL A 137 17.72 -7.39 0.14
N LEU A 138 17.55 -7.44 1.46
CA LEU A 138 17.47 -6.27 2.35
C LEU A 138 18.84 -5.75 2.83
N GLU A 139 19.95 -6.46 2.55
CA GLU A 139 21.28 -6.18 3.12
C GLU A 139 21.74 -4.72 3.00
N ASN A 140 21.33 -4.01 1.96
CA ASN A 140 21.76 -2.64 1.70
C ASN A 140 20.62 -1.60 1.84
N CYS A 141 19.50 -1.95 2.48
CA CYS A 141 18.37 -1.02 2.57
C CYS A 141 18.54 0.07 3.64
N ASN A 142 19.45 -0.10 4.61
CA ASN A 142 19.55 0.77 5.81
C ASN A 142 18.18 0.93 6.52
N CYS A 143 17.45 -0.15 6.69
CA CYS A 143 16.08 -0.15 7.16
C CYS A 143 15.88 -1.09 8.37
N GLU A 144 14.88 -0.81 9.21
CA GLU A 144 14.55 -1.61 10.39
C GLU A 144 14.13 -3.05 10.02
N GLU A 145 13.56 -3.23 8.84
CA GLU A 145 13.07 -4.52 8.35
C GLU A 145 14.19 -5.55 8.17
N TYR A 146 15.39 -5.11 7.80
CA TYR A 146 16.57 -5.97 7.75
C TYR A 146 16.93 -6.48 9.15
N ASP A 147 17.04 -5.57 10.11
CA ASP A 147 17.41 -5.94 11.48
C ASP A 147 16.33 -6.80 12.13
N GLU A 148 15.04 -6.48 11.90
CA GLU A 148 13.94 -7.29 12.43
C GLU A 148 13.97 -8.72 11.88
N LEU A 149 14.09 -8.89 10.55
CA LEU A 149 14.14 -10.22 9.95
C LEU A 149 15.38 -11.02 10.39
N LYS A 150 16.53 -10.36 10.48
CA LYS A 150 17.78 -10.99 10.98
C LYS A 150 17.62 -11.52 12.40
N GLU A 151 17.05 -10.74 13.31
CA GLU A 151 16.81 -11.16 14.70
C GLU A 151 15.81 -12.32 14.78
N ILE A 152 14.80 -12.35 13.90
CA ILE A 152 13.82 -13.43 13.82
C ILE A 152 14.47 -14.72 13.29
N ILE A 153 15.30 -14.64 12.25
CA ILE A 153 16.04 -15.79 11.70
C ILE A 153 17.00 -16.38 12.74
N ASN A 154 17.66 -15.54 13.55
CA ASN A 154 18.58 -15.95 14.59
C ASN A 154 17.88 -16.47 15.87
N GLY A 155 16.56 -16.40 15.94
CA GLY A 155 15.78 -16.83 17.11
C GLY A 155 15.81 -15.86 18.30
N ASN A 156 16.42 -14.68 18.13
CA ASN A 156 16.51 -13.66 19.18
C ASN A 156 15.19 -12.87 19.35
N LYS A 157 14.38 -12.85 18.31
CA LYS A 157 13.07 -12.21 18.30
C LYS A 157 12.02 -13.19 17.78
N LYS A 158 10.87 -13.23 18.45
CA LYS A 158 9.74 -13.97 17.92
C LYS A 158 9.16 -13.25 16.72
N SER A 159 8.82 -13.99 15.67
CA SER A 159 7.99 -13.46 14.60
C SER A 159 6.71 -12.85 15.20
N LYS A 160 6.22 -11.79 14.59
CA LYS A 160 4.98 -11.10 15.02
C LYS A 160 3.71 -11.92 14.73
N TYR A 161 3.86 -13.23 14.49
CA TYR A 161 2.83 -14.16 14.04
C TYR A 161 2.79 -15.45 14.88
#